data_9f9859f39e6105776587af8ee7cbb5a6
#
_entry.id   9f9859f39e6105776587af8ee7cbb5a6
#
_cell.length_a   1.000
_cell.length_b   1.000
_cell.length_c   1.000
_cell.angle_alpha   90.00
_cell.angle_beta   90.00
_cell.angle_gamma   90.00
#
_symmetry.space_group_name_H-M   'P 1'
#
loop_
_entity.id
_entity.type
_entity.pdbx_description
1 polymer ?
#
loop_
_entity_poly.entity_id
_entity_poly.type
_entity_poly.pdbx_seq_one_letter_code
_entity_poly.pdbx_strand_id
1 'polypeptide(L)'
;MKFPFLTYGAELFFLAGTTLLLVFIVLSGSIDHAPINRFYWVEGDTSGIPNAPNTSRWTYWGLIDRDDNSYSVSELSPAYPISPVDNFRTNENVPQSFIDNRDVFYNLSRFAFAFYWITLAFVGALLFGSGAAAFETAVAVMARNAFHDADRYGHIGTKLMAIAWTTVACLIILFFLSWGGFCVASYRRHKERAAVYNTEVAPAPVHDIDVPPQVDEAYPEQQAQQTKPAESGIKFFKIRRHNNDQESV
;
A
#
# COMPACT_ATOMS: atom_id res chain seq x y z
N MET A 1 -17.91 -24.19 -12.00
CA MET A 1 -16.45 -24.22 -11.80
C MET A 1 -15.64 -23.18 -12.62
N LYS A 2 -16.26 -22.17 -13.26
CA LYS A 2 -15.54 -21.17 -14.09
C LYS A 2 -15.19 -19.88 -13.32
N PHE A 3 -15.75 -19.65 -12.14
CA PHE A 3 -15.54 -18.41 -11.33
C PHE A 3 -14.08 -18.20 -10.85
N PRO A 4 -13.35 -19.22 -10.36
CA PRO A 4 -12.00 -18.96 -9.84
C PRO A 4 -11.00 -18.56 -10.93
N PHE A 5 -11.16 -19.07 -12.16
CA PHE A 5 -10.27 -18.72 -13.27
C PHE A 5 -10.42 -17.26 -13.70
N LEU A 6 -11.65 -16.72 -13.70
CA LEU A 6 -11.92 -15.33 -14.06
C LEU A 6 -11.35 -14.35 -13.01
N THR A 7 -11.48 -14.68 -11.71
CA THR A 7 -10.90 -13.84 -10.63
C THR A 7 -9.37 -13.83 -10.66
N TYR A 8 -8.71 -14.97 -10.84
CA TYR A 8 -7.26 -15.02 -11.01
C TYR A 8 -6.77 -14.26 -12.25
N GLY A 9 -7.51 -14.36 -13.37
CA GLY A 9 -7.20 -13.60 -14.57
C GLY A 9 -7.31 -12.08 -14.34
N ALA A 10 -8.34 -11.63 -13.64
CA ALA A 10 -8.52 -10.23 -13.28
C ALA A 10 -7.43 -9.74 -12.32
N GLU A 11 -7.10 -10.50 -11.28
CA GLU A 11 -6.01 -10.17 -10.36
C GLU A 11 -4.67 -10.01 -11.09
N LEU A 12 -4.34 -10.95 -11.98
CA LEU A 12 -3.10 -10.91 -12.76
C LEU A 12 -3.08 -9.70 -13.71
N PHE A 13 -4.20 -9.39 -14.36
CA PHE A 13 -4.33 -8.23 -15.23
C PHE A 13 -4.10 -6.91 -14.48
N PHE A 14 -4.79 -6.72 -13.34
CA PHE A 14 -4.60 -5.52 -12.54
C PHE A 14 -3.20 -5.44 -11.92
N LEU A 15 -2.64 -6.57 -11.49
CA LEU A 15 -1.27 -6.63 -10.97
C LEU A 15 -0.25 -6.18 -12.02
N ALA A 16 -0.32 -6.74 -13.22
CA ALA A 16 0.57 -6.38 -14.32
C ALA A 16 0.39 -4.91 -14.74
N GLY A 17 -0.87 -4.46 -14.88
CA GLY A 17 -1.19 -3.06 -15.19
C GLY A 17 -0.69 -2.08 -14.14
N THR A 18 -0.92 -2.36 -12.86
CA THR A 18 -0.42 -1.54 -11.74
C THR A 18 1.10 -1.46 -11.74
N THR A 19 1.77 -2.59 -11.94
CA THR A 19 3.24 -2.62 -12.01
C THR A 19 3.76 -1.75 -13.15
N LEU A 20 3.15 -1.84 -14.33
CA LEU A 20 3.52 -1.02 -15.49
C LEU A 20 3.32 0.48 -15.21
N LEU A 21 2.19 0.86 -14.61
CA LEU A 21 1.91 2.26 -14.25
C LEU A 21 2.92 2.79 -13.21
N LEU A 22 3.26 1.99 -12.20
CA LEU A 22 4.29 2.34 -11.21
C LEU A 22 5.67 2.52 -11.84
N VAL A 23 6.03 1.67 -12.79
CA VAL A 23 7.27 1.83 -13.55
C VAL A 23 7.29 3.15 -14.31
N PHE A 24 6.19 3.56 -14.96
CA PHE A 24 6.12 4.87 -15.63
C PHE A 24 6.23 6.04 -14.66
N ILE A 25 5.62 5.95 -13.47
CA ILE A 25 5.73 6.98 -12.43
C ILE A 25 7.18 7.10 -11.97
N VAL A 26 7.79 5.99 -11.57
CA VAL A 26 9.14 5.99 -10.99
C VAL A 26 10.19 6.41 -12.02
N LEU A 27 10.01 6.05 -13.29
CA LEU A 27 10.93 6.40 -14.38
C LEU A 27 10.61 7.76 -15.03
N SER A 28 9.60 8.50 -14.54
CA SER A 28 9.25 9.81 -15.15
C SER A 28 10.44 10.76 -15.20
N GLY A 29 10.87 11.11 -16.42
CA GLY A 29 12.03 11.97 -16.65
C GLY A 29 13.40 11.31 -16.50
N SER A 30 13.49 9.98 -16.39
CA SER A 30 14.78 9.27 -16.33
C SER A 30 15.43 9.07 -17.70
N ILE A 31 14.65 9.16 -18.76
CA ILE A 31 15.06 8.92 -20.14
C ILE A 31 14.60 10.08 -21.01
N ASP A 32 15.47 10.57 -21.88
CA ASP A 32 15.23 11.68 -22.79
C ASP A 32 14.48 11.27 -24.08
N HIS A 33 13.60 10.28 -24.00
CA HIS A 33 12.81 9.77 -25.11
C HIS A 33 11.34 9.60 -24.72
N ALA A 34 10.46 9.83 -25.69
CA ALA A 34 9.03 9.57 -25.52
C ALA A 34 8.76 8.10 -25.23
N PRO A 35 7.84 7.74 -24.36
CA PRO A 35 6.88 8.63 -23.66
C PRO A 35 7.37 9.23 -22.34
N ILE A 36 8.50 8.78 -21.80
CA ILE A 36 8.95 9.03 -20.42
C ILE A 36 9.32 10.50 -20.18
N ASN A 37 9.98 11.14 -21.14
CA ASN A 37 10.33 12.58 -21.08
C ASN A 37 9.12 13.53 -21.12
N ARG A 38 7.91 13.00 -21.41
CA ARG A 38 6.66 13.78 -21.43
C ARG A 38 5.85 13.65 -20.13
N PHE A 39 6.34 12.87 -19.19
CA PHE A 39 5.72 12.69 -17.88
C PHE A 39 6.39 13.61 -16.87
N TYR A 40 5.72 14.67 -16.47
CA TYR A 40 6.16 15.63 -15.48
C TYR A 40 5.06 15.87 -14.44
N TRP A 41 5.44 16.28 -13.25
CA TRP A 41 4.52 16.59 -12.16
C TRP A 41 4.00 18.03 -12.23
N VAL A 42 4.93 18.95 -12.44
CA VAL A 42 4.65 20.40 -12.48
C VAL A 42 5.41 21.02 -13.64
N GLU A 43 4.78 21.96 -14.30
CA GLU A 43 5.38 22.88 -15.26
C GLU A 43 5.13 24.30 -14.77
N GLY A 44 6.16 25.15 -14.81
CA GLY A 44 6.05 26.52 -14.34
C GLY A 44 6.97 27.46 -15.09
N ASP A 45 6.57 28.75 -15.14
CA ASP A 45 7.39 29.85 -15.67
C ASP A 45 8.49 30.18 -14.67
N THR A 46 9.71 29.91 -15.09
CA THR A 46 10.95 30.19 -14.36
C THR A 46 11.77 31.28 -15.03
N SER A 47 11.19 32.00 -16.01
CA SER A 47 11.83 33.12 -16.66
C SER A 47 12.23 34.20 -15.65
N GLY A 48 13.44 34.69 -15.80
CA GLY A 48 13.99 35.68 -14.87
C GLY A 48 14.57 35.14 -13.57
N ILE A 49 14.47 33.85 -13.29
CA ILE A 49 15.23 33.19 -12.21
C ILE A 49 16.65 32.93 -12.72
N PRO A 50 17.71 33.36 -12.02
CA PRO A 50 19.07 33.07 -12.44
C PRO A 50 19.35 31.60 -12.62
N ASN A 51 20.00 31.23 -13.73
CA ASN A 51 20.34 29.85 -14.11
C ASN A 51 19.13 28.91 -14.38
N ALA A 52 17.92 29.43 -14.50
CA ALA A 52 16.75 28.69 -14.87
C ALA A 52 16.40 28.84 -16.36
N PRO A 53 15.82 27.84 -17.03
CA PRO A 53 15.19 27.99 -18.33
C PRO A 53 13.94 28.86 -18.24
N ASN A 54 13.39 29.29 -19.40
CA ASN A 54 12.15 30.08 -19.39
C ASN A 54 10.99 29.34 -18.77
N THR A 55 10.83 28.04 -19.12
CA THR A 55 9.78 27.23 -18.57
C THR A 55 10.37 25.88 -18.14
N SER A 56 10.19 25.55 -16.88
CA SER A 56 10.73 24.34 -16.27
C SER A 56 9.66 23.28 -16.03
N ARG A 57 10.00 22.02 -16.27
CA ARG A 57 9.19 20.84 -15.94
C ARG A 57 9.91 19.99 -14.92
N TRP A 58 9.27 19.78 -13.76
CA TRP A 58 9.81 18.92 -12.70
C TRP A 58 9.39 17.47 -12.88
N THR A 59 10.38 16.59 -12.85
CA THR A 59 10.22 15.14 -12.88
C THR A 59 10.92 14.54 -11.67
N TYR A 60 10.85 13.23 -11.48
CA TYR A 60 11.58 12.57 -10.38
C TYR A 60 13.10 12.46 -10.59
N TRP A 61 13.57 12.66 -11.80
CA TRP A 61 15.00 12.48 -12.12
C TRP A 61 15.71 13.78 -12.49
N GLY A 62 14.97 14.85 -12.63
CA GLY A 62 15.56 16.12 -12.99
C GLY A 62 14.55 17.16 -13.44
N LEU A 63 15.08 18.23 -13.98
CA LEU A 63 14.35 19.35 -14.51
C LEU A 63 14.54 19.38 -16.03
N ILE A 64 13.46 19.44 -16.76
CA ILE A 64 13.43 19.44 -18.22
C ILE A 64 13.02 20.83 -18.68
N ASP A 65 13.77 21.42 -19.62
CA ASP A 65 13.36 22.61 -20.34
C ASP A 65 12.19 22.27 -21.27
N ARG A 66 11.12 23.06 -21.18
CA ARG A 66 9.95 22.84 -22.04
C ARG A 66 10.24 23.09 -23.51
N ASP A 67 11.08 24.07 -23.81
CA ASP A 67 11.20 24.61 -25.17
C ASP A 67 11.94 23.65 -26.10
N ASP A 68 12.97 22.99 -25.60
CA ASP A 68 13.75 22.01 -26.36
C ASP A 68 13.65 20.56 -25.84
N ASN A 69 12.91 20.34 -24.75
CA ASN A 69 12.84 19.05 -24.02
C ASN A 69 14.20 18.53 -23.53
N SER A 70 15.21 19.38 -23.42
CA SER A 70 16.50 19.00 -22.85
C SER A 70 16.49 19.03 -21.33
N TYR A 71 17.41 18.27 -20.72
CA TYR A 71 17.63 18.41 -19.30
C TYR A 71 18.38 19.68 -18.96
N SER A 72 17.77 20.51 -18.10
CA SER A 72 18.41 21.72 -17.58
C SER A 72 19.49 21.42 -16.55
N VAL A 73 19.61 20.16 -16.11
CA VAL A 73 20.58 19.70 -15.11
C VAL A 73 21.56 18.78 -15.81
N SER A 74 22.86 18.99 -15.61
CA SER A 74 23.92 18.20 -16.22
C SER A 74 23.95 16.75 -15.78
N GLU A 75 23.31 16.39 -14.66
CA GLU A 75 23.26 15.05 -14.12
C GLU A 75 21.85 14.70 -13.64
N LEU A 76 21.37 13.53 -14.05
CA LEU A 76 20.12 12.95 -13.53
C LEU A 76 20.29 12.59 -12.07
N SER A 77 19.42 13.12 -11.22
CA SER A 77 19.44 12.84 -9.77
C SER A 77 18.12 12.24 -9.33
N PRO A 78 18.10 11.02 -8.77
CA PRO A 78 16.88 10.41 -8.27
C PRO A 78 16.29 11.23 -7.11
N ALA A 79 14.97 11.21 -6.99
CA ALA A 79 14.23 12.00 -6.03
C ALA A 79 14.48 13.51 -6.16
N TYR A 80 14.54 14.01 -7.40
CA TYR A 80 14.75 15.43 -7.67
C TYR A 80 13.62 16.26 -7.06
N PRO A 81 13.92 17.23 -6.16
CA PRO A 81 12.89 17.93 -5.42
C PRO A 81 12.17 18.97 -6.28
N ILE A 82 10.87 19.17 -6.02
CA ILE A 82 10.11 20.29 -6.59
C ILE A 82 10.36 21.54 -5.73
N SER A 83 11.55 22.09 -5.80
CA SER A 83 11.98 23.24 -5.00
C SER A 83 12.85 24.19 -5.84
N PRO A 84 12.29 25.24 -6.46
CA PRO A 84 13.06 26.18 -7.26
C PRO A 84 14.25 26.79 -6.52
N VAL A 85 14.11 27.08 -5.24
CA VAL A 85 15.20 27.61 -4.39
C VAL A 85 16.42 26.69 -4.39
N ASP A 86 16.19 25.38 -4.22
CA ASP A 86 17.27 24.39 -4.18
C ASP A 86 17.78 24.05 -5.58
N ASN A 87 16.88 23.98 -6.55
CA ASN A 87 17.22 23.61 -7.92
C ASN A 87 18.11 24.66 -8.59
N PHE A 88 17.79 25.95 -8.41
CA PHE A 88 18.53 27.06 -9.03
C PHE A 88 19.53 27.73 -8.07
N ARG A 89 19.55 27.32 -6.79
CA ARG A 89 20.44 27.82 -5.74
C ARG A 89 20.37 29.32 -5.57
N THR A 90 19.18 29.90 -5.69
CA THR A 90 18.92 31.32 -5.55
C THR A 90 17.53 31.56 -4.98
N ASN A 91 17.37 32.72 -4.31
CA ASN A 91 16.05 33.22 -3.92
C ASN A 91 15.61 34.39 -4.84
N GLU A 92 16.48 34.81 -5.75
CA GLU A 92 16.22 35.95 -6.63
C GLU A 92 15.14 35.57 -7.65
N ASN A 93 14.08 36.39 -7.70
CA ASN A 93 12.91 36.19 -8.56
C ASN A 93 12.19 34.83 -8.37
N VAL A 94 12.45 34.11 -7.30
CA VAL A 94 11.66 32.90 -6.91
C VAL A 94 10.38 33.36 -6.22
N PRO A 95 9.20 32.80 -6.57
CA PRO A 95 7.96 33.10 -5.88
C PRO A 95 8.06 32.89 -4.37
N GLN A 96 7.56 33.86 -3.59
CA GLN A 96 7.73 33.89 -2.13
C GLN A 96 7.22 32.60 -1.45
N SER A 97 6.13 32.02 -1.96
CA SER A 97 5.58 30.77 -1.42
C SER A 97 6.56 29.59 -1.45
N PHE A 98 7.47 29.53 -2.44
CA PHE A 98 8.53 28.50 -2.48
C PHE A 98 9.63 28.77 -1.46
N ILE A 99 9.88 30.04 -1.14
CA ILE A 99 10.88 30.43 -0.14
C ILE A 99 10.35 30.10 1.26
N ASP A 100 9.12 30.51 1.56
CA ASP A 100 8.49 30.32 2.88
C ASP A 100 8.23 28.87 3.21
N ASN A 101 7.88 28.03 2.22
CA ASN A 101 7.55 26.63 2.39
C ASN A 101 8.63 25.69 1.80
N ARG A 102 9.87 26.14 1.69
CA ARG A 102 10.97 25.41 1.07
C ARG A 102 11.09 23.97 1.53
N ASP A 103 11.09 23.76 2.84
CA ASP A 103 11.28 22.43 3.45
C ASP A 103 10.11 21.49 3.12
N VAL A 104 8.90 22.02 3.00
CA VAL A 104 7.71 21.23 2.62
C VAL A 104 7.85 20.75 1.17
N PHE A 105 8.15 21.65 0.24
CA PHE A 105 8.34 21.32 -1.17
C PHE A 105 9.48 20.31 -1.35
N TYR A 106 10.62 20.57 -0.71
CA TYR A 106 11.81 19.73 -0.79
C TYR A 106 11.59 18.34 -0.26
N ASN A 107 11.05 18.21 0.95
CA ASN A 107 10.92 16.90 1.60
C ASN A 107 9.73 16.10 1.05
N LEU A 108 8.57 16.75 0.84
CA LEU A 108 7.35 16.02 0.49
C LEU A 108 7.46 15.36 -0.89
N SER A 109 8.06 16.04 -1.89
CA SER A 109 8.30 15.47 -3.21
C SER A 109 9.26 14.26 -3.16
N ARG A 110 10.28 14.32 -2.31
CA ARG A 110 11.23 13.21 -2.11
C ARG A 110 10.61 12.03 -1.38
N PHE A 111 9.77 12.30 -0.37
CA PHE A 111 9.01 11.23 0.29
C PHE A 111 8.03 10.55 -0.66
N ALA A 112 7.36 11.31 -1.53
CA ALA A 112 6.49 10.76 -2.55
C ALA A 112 7.24 9.76 -3.46
N PHE A 113 8.42 10.14 -3.93
CA PHE A 113 9.29 9.25 -4.73
C PHE A 113 9.67 7.97 -3.98
N ALA A 114 10.10 8.09 -2.71
CA ALA A 114 10.43 6.92 -1.89
C ALA A 114 9.22 5.99 -1.70
N PHE A 115 8.04 6.55 -1.48
CA PHE A 115 6.82 5.76 -1.32
C PHE A 115 6.42 5.03 -2.60
N TYR A 116 6.61 5.62 -3.79
CA TYR A 116 6.38 4.91 -5.05
C TYR A 116 7.36 3.75 -5.25
N TRP A 117 8.62 3.89 -4.85
CA TRP A 117 9.58 2.78 -4.84
C TRP A 117 9.17 1.66 -3.89
N ILE A 118 8.73 2.00 -2.67
CA ILE A 118 8.21 1.02 -1.70
C ILE A 118 6.96 0.34 -2.29
N THR A 119 6.06 1.09 -2.91
CA THR A 119 4.87 0.53 -3.55
C THR A 119 5.23 -0.43 -4.68
N LEU A 120 6.22 -0.09 -5.49
CA LEU A 120 6.71 -0.94 -6.59
C LEU A 120 7.35 -2.23 -6.05
N ALA A 121 8.15 -2.15 -4.96
CA ALA A 121 8.79 -3.31 -4.34
C ALA A 121 7.77 -4.26 -3.67
N PHE A 122 6.73 -3.68 -3.07
CA PHE A 122 5.66 -4.41 -2.36
C PHE A 122 4.33 -4.18 -3.08
N VAL A 123 4.20 -4.71 -4.30
CA VAL A 123 2.96 -4.57 -5.09
C VAL A 123 1.77 -5.10 -4.28
N GLY A 124 0.96 -4.18 -3.79
CA GLY A 124 -0.14 -4.46 -2.84
C GLY A 124 -0.12 -3.56 -1.61
N ALA A 125 0.90 -2.71 -1.44
CA ALA A 125 0.94 -1.72 -0.38
C ALA A 125 0.05 -0.49 -0.71
N LEU A 126 -1.27 -0.70 -0.72
CA LEU A 126 -2.26 0.35 -1.00
C LEU A 126 -2.02 1.63 -0.18
N LEU A 127 -1.63 1.48 1.09
CA LEU A 127 -1.37 2.61 1.98
C LEU A 127 -0.25 3.51 1.45
N PHE A 128 0.86 2.93 1.03
CA PHE A 128 2.00 3.70 0.52
C PHE A 128 1.71 4.32 -0.85
N GLY A 129 1.04 3.59 -1.75
CA GLY A 129 0.69 4.09 -3.07
C GLY A 129 -0.32 5.25 -3.01
N SER A 130 -1.34 5.17 -2.16
CA SER A 130 -2.29 6.26 -1.96
C SER A 130 -1.65 7.45 -1.24
N GLY A 131 -0.78 7.22 -0.27
CA GLY A 131 -0.01 8.26 0.40
C GLY A 131 0.92 9.01 -0.57
N ALA A 132 1.64 8.27 -1.42
CA ALA A 132 2.50 8.86 -2.44
C ALA A 132 1.71 9.76 -3.41
N ALA A 133 0.58 9.28 -3.93
CA ALA A 133 -0.28 10.05 -4.83
C ALA A 133 -0.84 11.32 -4.15
N ALA A 134 -1.23 11.21 -2.87
CA ALA A 134 -1.73 12.34 -2.10
C ALA A 134 -0.64 13.40 -1.87
N PHE A 135 0.56 13.00 -1.47
CA PHE A 135 1.69 13.92 -1.24
C PHE A 135 2.10 14.64 -2.53
N GLU A 136 2.23 13.90 -3.62
CA GLU A 136 2.60 14.49 -4.91
C GLU A 136 1.51 15.43 -5.45
N THR A 137 0.24 15.06 -5.27
CA THR A 137 -0.87 15.96 -5.62
C THR A 137 -0.81 17.24 -4.80
N ALA A 138 -0.56 17.14 -3.49
CA ALA A 138 -0.45 18.32 -2.63
C ALA A 138 0.70 19.24 -3.08
N VAL A 139 1.89 18.67 -3.32
CA VAL A 139 3.05 19.43 -3.79
C VAL A 139 2.77 20.06 -5.15
N ALA A 140 2.21 19.31 -6.11
CA ALA A 140 1.93 19.82 -7.44
C ALA A 140 0.90 20.97 -7.44
N VAL A 141 -0.14 20.86 -6.59
CA VAL A 141 -1.14 21.93 -6.41
C VAL A 141 -0.52 23.15 -5.74
N MET A 142 0.26 22.95 -4.67
CA MET A 142 0.95 24.03 -3.97
C MET A 142 1.93 24.76 -4.92
N ALA A 143 2.71 23.99 -5.70
CA ALA A 143 3.65 24.57 -6.66
C ALA A 143 2.94 25.38 -7.74
N ARG A 144 1.86 24.84 -8.34
CA ARG A 144 1.05 25.60 -9.30
C ARG A 144 0.52 26.89 -8.69
N ASN A 145 -0.02 26.84 -7.48
CA ASN A 145 -0.57 28.02 -6.81
C ASN A 145 0.54 29.04 -6.51
N ALA A 146 1.73 28.59 -6.07
CA ALA A 146 2.87 29.45 -5.83
C ALA A 146 3.33 30.23 -7.08
N PHE A 147 3.25 29.60 -8.27
CA PHE A 147 3.48 30.31 -9.53
C PHE A 147 2.37 31.30 -9.84
N HIS A 148 1.10 30.93 -9.64
CA HIS A 148 -0.04 31.82 -9.89
C HIS A 148 -0.06 33.01 -8.94
N ASP A 149 0.27 32.82 -7.66
CA ASP A 149 0.34 33.92 -6.67
C ASP A 149 1.42 34.96 -7.02
N ALA A 150 2.41 34.54 -7.82
CA ALA A 150 3.45 35.43 -8.35
C ALA A 150 3.15 35.93 -9.78
N ASP A 151 1.89 35.84 -10.24
CA ASP A 151 1.45 36.18 -11.60
C ASP A 151 2.24 35.42 -12.70
N ARG A 152 2.70 34.21 -12.42
CA ARG A 152 3.45 33.38 -13.36
C ARG A 152 2.64 32.18 -13.82
N TYR A 153 2.93 31.70 -15.02
CA TYR A 153 2.35 30.48 -15.54
C TYR A 153 2.79 29.26 -14.69
N GLY A 154 1.82 28.44 -14.30
CA GLY A 154 2.03 27.18 -13.62
C GLY A 154 0.96 26.16 -14.00
N HIS A 155 1.37 24.96 -14.37
CA HIS A 155 0.48 23.89 -14.78
C HIS A 155 0.87 22.54 -14.15
N ILE A 156 -0.13 21.77 -13.73
CA ILE A 156 0.07 20.42 -13.20
C ILE A 156 0.22 19.45 -14.38
N GLY A 157 1.15 18.52 -14.29
CA GLY A 157 1.36 17.46 -15.26
C GLY A 157 0.18 16.47 -15.29
N THR A 158 -0.87 16.79 -16.05
CA THR A 158 -2.13 16.04 -16.09
C THR A 158 -1.95 14.58 -16.45
N LYS A 159 -0.99 14.25 -17.33
CA LYS A 159 -0.72 12.85 -17.74
C LYS A 159 -0.20 12.02 -16.58
N LEU A 160 0.82 12.51 -15.88
CA LEU A 160 1.42 11.80 -14.77
C LEU A 160 0.47 11.75 -13.57
N MET A 161 -0.26 12.82 -13.30
CA MET A 161 -1.31 12.85 -12.28
C MET A 161 -2.41 11.81 -12.55
N ALA A 162 -2.86 11.70 -13.80
CA ALA A 162 -3.83 10.67 -14.20
C ALA A 162 -3.29 9.26 -13.99
N ILE A 163 -2.03 8.99 -14.37
CA ILE A 163 -1.37 7.69 -14.14
C ILE A 163 -1.31 7.39 -12.64
N ALA A 164 -0.92 8.34 -11.81
CA ALA A 164 -0.80 8.17 -10.36
C ALA A 164 -2.15 7.78 -9.72
N TRP A 165 -3.23 8.50 -10.00
CA TRP A 165 -4.56 8.19 -9.48
C TRP A 165 -5.17 6.92 -10.07
N THR A 166 -4.89 6.59 -11.32
CA THR A 166 -5.27 5.30 -11.91
C THR A 166 -4.56 4.15 -11.20
N THR A 167 -3.29 4.31 -10.85
CA THR A 167 -2.54 3.33 -10.05
C THR A 167 -3.21 3.08 -8.69
N VAL A 168 -3.62 4.14 -7.98
CA VAL A 168 -4.36 4.03 -6.72
C VAL A 168 -5.67 3.27 -6.91
N ALA A 169 -6.43 3.57 -7.96
CA ALA A 169 -7.67 2.86 -8.27
C ALA A 169 -7.42 1.35 -8.53
N CYS A 170 -6.38 1.01 -9.29
CA CYS A 170 -5.98 -0.39 -9.51
C CYS A 170 -5.57 -1.10 -8.21
N LEU A 171 -4.82 -0.43 -7.32
CA LEU A 171 -4.44 -0.97 -6.01
C LEU A 171 -5.67 -1.25 -5.13
N ILE A 172 -6.66 -0.38 -5.15
CA ILE A 172 -7.94 -0.58 -4.43
C ILE A 172 -8.66 -1.82 -4.97
N ILE A 173 -8.76 -1.97 -6.29
CA ILE A 173 -9.38 -3.14 -6.92
C ILE A 173 -8.64 -4.42 -6.53
N LEU A 174 -7.31 -4.43 -6.61
CA LEU A 174 -6.47 -5.56 -6.19
C LEU A 174 -6.70 -5.92 -4.72
N PHE A 175 -6.78 -4.93 -3.84
CA PHE A 175 -7.06 -5.15 -2.42
C PHE A 175 -8.39 -5.88 -2.21
N PHE A 176 -9.47 -5.43 -2.84
CA PHE A 176 -10.78 -6.08 -2.70
C PHE A 176 -10.83 -7.47 -3.33
N LEU A 177 -10.18 -7.69 -4.47
CA LEU A 177 -10.10 -9.01 -5.09
C LEU A 177 -9.34 -10.00 -4.20
N SER A 178 -8.18 -9.62 -3.68
CA SER A 178 -7.37 -10.44 -2.78
C SER A 178 -8.10 -10.72 -1.46
N TRP A 179 -8.75 -9.69 -0.87
CA TRP A 179 -9.52 -9.85 0.35
C TRP A 179 -10.71 -10.80 0.16
N GLY A 180 -11.46 -10.64 -0.93
CA GLY A 180 -12.56 -11.53 -1.28
C GLY A 180 -12.10 -12.97 -1.48
N GLY A 181 -10.99 -13.18 -2.19
CA GLY A 181 -10.35 -14.48 -2.36
C GLY A 181 -9.96 -15.13 -1.03
N PHE A 182 -9.35 -14.35 -0.13
CA PHE A 182 -8.99 -14.82 1.22
C PHE A 182 -10.21 -15.22 2.05
N CYS A 183 -11.29 -14.43 2.03
CA CYS A 183 -12.53 -14.74 2.75
C CYS A 183 -13.16 -16.06 2.25
N VAL A 184 -13.25 -16.25 0.94
CA VAL A 184 -13.78 -17.47 0.34
C VAL A 184 -12.92 -18.69 0.68
N ALA A 185 -11.59 -18.58 0.60
CA ALA A 185 -10.66 -19.65 0.96
C ALA A 185 -10.75 -20.02 2.45
N SER A 186 -10.85 -19.02 3.32
CA SER A 186 -11.02 -19.24 4.77
C SER A 186 -12.34 -19.94 5.09
N TYR A 187 -13.44 -19.50 4.47
CA TYR A 187 -14.75 -20.14 4.62
C TYR A 187 -14.72 -21.63 4.18
N ARG A 188 -14.10 -21.93 3.05
CA ARG A 188 -13.95 -23.31 2.56
C ARG A 188 -13.16 -24.17 3.54
N ARG A 189 -12.03 -23.69 4.05
CA ARG A 189 -11.22 -24.40 5.05
C ARG A 189 -11.99 -24.70 6.35
N HIS A 190 -12.79 -23.73 6.82
CA HIS A 190 -13.64 -23.93 7.99
C HIS A 190 -14.71 -25.00 7.74
N LYS A 191 -15.36 -24.99 6.57
CA LYS A 191 -16.35 -26.00 6.20
C LYS A 191 -15.74 -27.40 6.08
N GLU A 192 -14.57 -27.53 5.48
CA GLU A 192 -13.85 -28.80 5.36
C GLU A 192 -13.47 -29.37 6.75
N ARG A 193 -12.95 -28.52 7.65
CA ARG A 193 -12.64 -28.94 9.03
C ARG A 193 -13.88 -29.38 9.80
N ALA A 194 -14.99 -28.66 9.66
CA ALA A 194 -16.26 -29.05 10.29
C ALA A 194 -16.80 -30.39 9.74
N ALA A 195 -16.65 -30.64 8.45
CA ALA A 195 -17.06 -31.89 7.83
C ALA A 195 -16.22 -33.08 8.34
N VAL A 196 -14.90 -32.91 8.45
CA VAL A 196 -14.00 -33.93 9.01
C VAL A 196 -14.35 -34.22 10.46
N TYR A 197 -14.56 -33.21 11.29
CA TYR A 197 -14.95 -33.34 12.68
C TYR A 197 -16.27 -34.12 12.84
N ASN A 198 -17.29 -33.80 12.05
CA ASN A 198 -18.58 -34.45 12.08
C ASN A 198 -18.52 -35.93 11.59
N THR A 199 -17.54 -36.26 10.73
CA THR A 199 -17.35 -37.65 10.27
C THR A 199 -16.60 -38.48 11.31
N GLU A 200 -15.68 -37.88 12.05
CA GLU A 200 -14.84 -38.53 13.05
C GLU A 200 -15.61 -38.77 14.39
N VAL A 201 -16.60 -37.89 14.67
CA VAL A 201 -17.45 -37.97 15.89
C VAL A 201 -18.77 -38.72 15.63
N ALA A 202 -19.04 -39.10 14.36
CA ALA A 202 -20.21 -39.95 14.09
C ALA A 202 -20.08 -41.27 14.87
N PRO A 203 -21.05 -41.62 15.75
CA PRO A 203 -20.98 -42.88 16.50
C PRO A 203 -20.91 -44.04 15.49
N ALA A 204 -19.96 -44.95 15.71
CA ALA A 204 -19.86 -46.16 14.92
C ALA A 204 -21.24 -46.85 14.91
N PRO A 205 -21.70 -47.39 13.76
CA PRO A 205 -22.96 -48.11 13.73
C PRO A 205 -22.89 -49.22 14.80
N VAL A 206 -23.82 -49.13 15.74
CA VAL A 206 -23.96 -50.20 16.76
C VAL A 206 -24.28 -51.47 16.01
N HIS A 207 -23.28 -52.31 15.85
CA HIS A 207 -23.52 -53.68 15.42
C HIS A 207 -24.38 -54.31 16.52
N ASP A 208 -25.58 -54.77 16.18
CA ASP A 208 -26.40 -55.61 17.06
C ASP A 208 -25.55 -56.82 17.46
N ILE A 209 -24.94 -56.71 18.62
CA ILE A 209 -24.33 -57.88 19.30
C ILE A 209 -25.50 -58.62 19.92
N ASP A 210 -25.81 -59.81 19.41
CA ASP A 210 -26.69 -60.73 20.03
C ASP A 210 -26.22 -60.99 21.49
N VAL A 211 -26.94 -60.36 22.43
CA VAL A 211 -26.67 -60.52 23.85
C VAL A 211 -27.24 -61.88 24.30
N PRO A 212 -26.42 -62.86 24.75
CA PRO A 212 -26.92 -64.03 25.36
C PRO A 212 -27.66 -63.75 26.69
N PRO A 213 -28.67 -64.52 27.10
CA PRO A 213 -29.49 -64.19 28.25
C PRO A 213 -28.64 -64.10 29.52
N GLN A 214 -28.81 -63.02 30.27
CA GLN A 214 -28.14 -62.76 31.54
C GLN A 214 -28.56 -63.73 32.63
N VAL A 215 -27.56 -64.26 33.29
CA VAL A 215 -27.70 -64.93 34.60
C VAL A 215 -27.54 -63.86 35.67
N ASP A 216 -28.55 -63.68 36.53
CA ASP A 216 -28.57 -62.76 37.66
C ASP A 216 -27.45 -63.13 38.67
N GLU A 217 -26.37 -62.37 38.67
CA GLU A 217 -25.45 -62.26 39.80
C GLU A 217 -25.32 -60.85 40.28
N ALA A 218 -25.71 -60.64 41.54
CA ALA A 218 -25.68 -59.40 42.26
C ALA A 218 -24.23 -58.89 42.46
N TYR A 219 -23.87 -57.74 41.90
CA TYR A 219 -22.66 -57.01 42.25
C TYR A 219 -22.96 -55.67 42.89
N PRO A 220 -22.18 -55.20 43.87
CA PRO A 220 -22.48 -54.02 44.66
C PRO A 220 -22.19 -52.75 43.83
N GLU A 221 -23.01 -51.73 44.09
CA GLU A 221 -22.92 -50.39 43.56
C GLU A 221 -21.51 -49.79 43.72
N GLN A 222 -20.78 -49.62 42.60
CA GLN A 222 -19.65 -48.70 42.54
C GLN A 222 -20.09 -47.40 41.86
N GLN A 223 -19.94 -46.33 42.63
CA GLN A 223 -20.26 -44.97 42.26
C GLN A 223 -19.65 -44.59 40.91
N ALA A 224 -20.51 -44.21 39.97
CA ALA A 224 -20.11 -43.60 38.71
C ALA A 224 -19.43 -42.25 38.96
N GLN A 225 -18.10 -42.22 38.89
CA GLN A 225 -17.34 -40.95 38.74
C GLN A 225 -17.63 -40.41 37.36
N GLN A 226 -18.40 -39.33 37.32
CA GLN A 226 -18.54 -38.47 36.14
C GLN A 226 -17.16 -37.92 35.74
N THR A 227 -16.54 -38.52 34.76
CA THR A 227 -15.39 -37.86 34.08
C THR A 227 -15.91 -36.69 33.26
N LYS A 228 -15.63 -35.47 33.74
CA LYS A 228 -15.80 -34.24 32.95
C LYS A 228 -15.02 -34.34 31.64
N PRO A 229 -15.58 -33.83 30.52
CA PRO A 229 -14.84 -33.77 29.26
C PRO A 229 -13.58 -32.93 29.46
N ALA A 230 -12.44 -33.44 28.99
CA ALA A 230 -11.17 -32.70 29.00
C ALA A 230 -11.29 -31.44 28.13
N GLU A 231 -11.23 -30.32 28.79
CA GLU A 231 -11.16 -28.97 28.19
C GLU A 231 -9.79 -28.84 27.54
N SER A 232 -9.69 -29.10 26.22
CA SER A 232 -8.51 -28.82 25.42
C SER A 232 -8.50 -27.36 25.01
N GLY A 233 -8.39 -26.49 25.99
CA GLY A 233 -8.11 -25.06 25.79
C GLY A 233 -6.62 -24.81 25.93
N ILE A 234 -6.02 -24.19 24.94
CA ILE A 234 -4.64 -23.69 24.98
C ILE A 234 -4.54 -22.69 26.14
N LYS A 235 -3.87 -23.11 27.22
CA LYS A 235 -3.64 -22.25 28.39
C LYS A 235 -2.60 -21.19 28.05
N PHE A 236 -3.04 -20.00 27.60
CA PHE A 236 -2.21 -18.82 27.55
C PHE A 236 -2.02 -18.27 28.99
N PHE A 237 -0.79 -18.23 29.42
CA PHE A 237 -0.18 -17.47 30.52
C PHE A 237 -1.08 -17.06 31.69
N LYS A 238 -0.99 -17.82 32.80
CA LYS A 238 -1.48 -17.41 34.09
C LYS A 238 -0.44 -16.46 34.71
N ILE A 239 -0.65 -15.13 34.61
CA ILE A 239 0.14 -14.13 35.30
C ILE A 239 -0.13 -14.27 36.80
N ARG A 240 0.86 -14.76 37.55
CA ARG A 240 0.85 -14.78 39.00
C ARG A 240 1.08 -13.35 39.50
N ARG A 241 0.02 -12.65 39.93
CA ARG A 241 0.17 -11.45 40.74
C ARG A 241 0.70 -11.87 42.12
N HIS A 242 1.89 -11.41 42.46
CA HIS A 242 2.46 -11.51 43.77
C HIS A 242 1.87 -10.37 44.61
N ASN A 243 0.96 -10.69 45.54
CA ASN A 243 0.54 -9.76 46.59
C ASN A 243 1.68 -9.66 47.59
N ASN A 244 2.34 -8.51 47.66
CA ASN A 244 3.16 -8.10 48.79
C ASN A 244 2.28 -7.27 49.71
N ASP A 245 1.57 -7.95 50.59
CA ASP A 245 1.06 -7.35 51.85
C ASP A 245 2.01 -7.82 52.94
N GLN A 246 2.88 -6.92 53.37
CA GLN A 246 3.55 -6.93 54.69
C GLN A 246 3.67 -5.48 55.13
N GLU A 247 2.75 -5.08 56.04
CA GLU A 247 2.96 -4.79 57.45
C GLU A 247 4.25 -4.02 57.76
N SER A 248 4.05 -2.76 58.09
CA SER A 248 5.01 -1.95 58.86
C SER A 248 4.42 -1.63 60.23
N VAL A 249 5.11 -2.07 61.25
CA VAL A 249 5.04 -1.56 62.61
C VAL A 249 5.70 -0.21 62.63
#